data_8bfeac7572c8b545fee74738e59d71d5
#
_entry.id   8bfeac7572c8b545fee74738e59d71d5
#
_cell.length_a   1.000
_cell.length_b   1.000
_cell.length_c   1.000
_cell.angle_alpha   90.00
_cell.angle_beta   90.00
_cell.angle_gamma   90.00
#
_symmetry.space_group_name_H-M   'P 1'
#
loop_
_entity.id
_entity.type
_entity.pdbx_description
1 polymer ?
#
loop_
_entity_poly.entity_id
_entity_poly.type
_entity_poly.pdbx_seq_one_letter_code
_entity_poly.pdbx_strand_id
1 'polypeptide(L)'
;MRFITTLAALIVCAVAFATSPHKYRLVWQDDFNGASFDTCSWTKIKRGASDWDRHMSPADSLYAVRDGKLILRGAVNTNSEADTARYVTGGLYTKHKRTIKYGKVEVRARLGCAQGAWPAIWMLPAGDANGPD
;
A
#
# COMPACT_ATOMS: atom_id res chain seq x y z
N MET A 1 -64.89 15.97 -38.44
CA MET A 1 -63.70 15.15 -38.16
C MET A 1 -62.58 16.06 -37.57
N ARG A 2 -62.29 15.93 -36.29
CA ARG A 2 -61.29 16.71 -35.62
C ARG A 2 -60.09 15.80 -35.35
N PHE A 3 -58.91 16.09 -35.96
CA PHE A 3 -57.69 15.39 -35.71
C PHE A 3 -57.00 16.05 -34.49
N ILE A 4 -56.89 15.29 -33.41
CA ILE A 4 -56.14 15.70 -32.24
C ILE A 4 -54.74 15.14 -32.44
N THR A 5 -53.80 16.02 -32.74
CA THR A 5 -52.36 15.69 -32.77
C THR A 5 -51.79 15.78 -31.36
N THR A 6 -51.54 14.64 -30.77
CA THR A 6 -50.87 14.53 -29.46
C THR A 6 -49.34 14.71 -29.67
N LEU A 7 -48.80 15.83 -29.23
CA LEU A 7 -47.39 16.11 -29.23
C LEU A 7 -46.77 15.43 -28.01
N ALA A 8 -46.06 14.32 -28.23
CA ALA A 8 -45.30 13.65 -27.16
C ALA A 8 -43.99 14.40 -26.92
N ALA A 9 -43.91 15.12 -25.81
CA ALA A 9 -42.70 15.76 -25.37
C ALA A 9 -41.78 14.70 -24.75
N LEU A 10 -40.72 14.32 -25.45
CA LEU A 10 -39.62 13.52 -24.92
C LEU A 10 -38.75 14.38 -23.96
N ILE A 11 -38.95 14.20 -22.66
CA ILE A 11 -38.07 14.77 -21.65
C ILE A 11 -36.81 13.89 -21.58
N VAL A 12 -35.75 14.31 -22.26
CA VAL A 12 -34.44 13.73 -22.11
C VAL A 12 -33.87 14.24 -20.78
N CYS A 13 -33.95 13.41 -19.75
CA CYS A 13 -33.30 13.67 -18.46
C CYS A 13 -31.79 13.45 -18.65
N ALA A 14 -31.09 14.52 -19.00
CA ALA A 14 -29.63 14.51 -19.00
C ALA A 14 -29.15 14.40 -17.55
N VAL A 15 -28.81 13.19 -17.12
CA VAL A 15 -28.10 12.99 -15.86
C VAL A 15 -26.71 13.56 -16.04
N ALA A 16 -26.54 14.83 -15.66
CA ALA A 16 -25.24 15.45 -15.54
C ALA A 16 -24.52 14.75 -14.38
N PHE A 17 -23.65 13.80 -14.69
CA PHE A 17 -22.63 13.35 -13.73
C PHE A 17 -21.76 14.57 -13.45
N ALA A 18 -22.05 15.26 -12.35
CA ALA A 18 -21.16 16.28 -11.81
C ALA A 18 -19.88 15.55 -11.35
N THR A 19 -18.92 15.45 -12.25
CA THR A 19 -17.55 15.08 -11.88
C THR A 19 -17.03 16.21 -11.01
N SER A 20 -17.09 16.04 -9.69
CA SER A 20 -16.41 16.94 -8.78
C SER A 20 -14.96 17.07 -9.24
N PRO A 21 -14.45 18.30 -9.45
CA PRO A 21 -13.06 18.46 -9.85
C PRO A 21 -12.20 17.72 -8.83
N HIS A 22 -11.44 16.74 -9.29
CA HIS A 22 -10.61 15.92 -8.41
C HIS A 22 -9.64 16.89 -7.69
N LYS A 23 -9.84 17.06 -6.39
CA LYS A 23 -9.02 17.91 -5.54
C LYS A 23 -7.56 17.41 -5.48
N TYR A 24 -7.35 16.13 -5.81
CA TYR A 24 -6.06 15.47 -5.77
C TYR A 24 -5.65 15.02 -7.17
N ARG A 25 -4.36 15.14 -7.47
CA ARG A 25 -3.72 14.57 -8.65
C ARG A 25 -2.91 13.35 -8.21
N LEU A 26 -3.06 12.24 -8.93
CA LEU A 26 -2.22 11.08 -8.71
C LEU A 26 -0.76 11.45 -9.03
N VAL A 27 0.13 11.29 -8.08
CA VAL A 27 1.56 11.59 -8.21
C VAL A 27 2.42 10.33 -8.22
N TRP A 28 1.93 9.26 -7.62
CA TRP A 28 2.59 7.96 -7.60
C TRP A 28 1.60 6.87 -7.24
N GLN A 29 1.79 5.71 -7.83
CA GLN A 29 1.09 4.47 -7.47
C GLN A 29 2.03 3.27 -7.70
N ASP A 30 1.74 2.17 -7.02
CA ASP A 30 2.34 0.87 -7.29
C ASP A 30 1.24 -0.19 -7.17
N ASP A 31 0.95 -0.82 -8.29
CA ASP A 31 -0.06 -1.87 -8.43
C ASP A 31 0.56 -3.27 -8.36
N PHE A 32 1.88 -3.35 -8.12
CA PHE A 32 2.64 -4.61 -8.01
C PHE A 32 2.40 -5.58 -9.18
N ASN A 33 2.33 -5.04 -10.41
CA ASN A 33 2.06 -5.82 -11.63
C ASN A 33 3.31 -6.52 -12.20
N GLY A 34 4.49 -6.27 -11.63
CA GLY A 34 5.74 -6.89 -12.04
C GLY A 34 5.92 -8.31 -11.47
N ALA A 35 7.05 -8.94 -11.79
CA ALA A 35 7.47 -10.21 -11.19
C ALA A 35 8.01 -10.04 -9.76
N SER A 36 8.42 -8.82 -9.39
CA SER A 36 8.90 -8.42 -8.06
C SER A 36 8.48 -6.99 -7.77
N PHE A 37 8.64 -6.53 -6.54
CA PHE A 37 8.44 -5.13 -6.21
C PHE A 37 9.59 -4.27 -6.77
N ASP A 38 9.26 -3.01 -7.12
CA ASP A 38 10.21 -2.05 -7.66
C ASP A 38 11.23 -1.62 -6.60
N THR A 39 12.48 -2.01 -6.79
CA THR A 39 13.58 -1.65 -5.87
C THR A 39 13.99 -0.17 -5.97
N CYS A 40 13.55 0.58 -6.98
CA CYS A 40 13.73 2.04 -7.03
C CYS A 40 12.78 2.76 -6.04
N SER A 41 11.63 2.16 -5.73
CA SER A 41 10.64 2.71 -4.82
C SER A 41 10.67 2.06 -3.43
N TRP A 42 11.00 0.78 -3.34
CA TRP A 42 10.89 0.00 -2.12
C TRP A 42 12.24 -0.57 -1.66
N THR A 43 12.37 -0.71 -0.36
CA THR A 43 13.51 -1.38 0.28
C THR A 43 12.99 -2.35 1.33
N LYS A 44 13.58 -3.55 1.43
CA LYS A 44 13.32 -4.48 2.52
C LYS A 44 13.79 -3.90 3.84
N ILE A 45 12.93 -3.94 4.85
CA ILE A 45 13.30 -3.52 6.20
C ILE A 45 14.24 -4.55 6.78
N LYS A 46 15.39 -4.08 7.23
CA LYS A 46 16.35 -4.90 7.97
C LYS A 46 15.95 -4.98 9.43
N ARG A 47 16.47 -5.99 10.11
CA ARG A 47 16.31 -6.12 11.56
C ARG A 47 16.87 -4.90 12.29
N GLY A 48 16.11 -4.40 13.24
CA GLY A 48 16.50 -3.37 14.18
C GLY A 48 16.36 -3.84 15.61
N ALA A 49 16.43 -2.89 16.54
CA ALA A 49 16.32 -3.14 17.99
C ALA A 49 14.95 -2.77 18.56
N SER A 50 14.12 -2.08 17.79
CA SER A 50 12.81 -1.64 18.24
C SER A 50 11.76 -2.77 18.18
N ASP A 51 10.67 -2.64 18.91
CA ASP A 51 9.61 -3.63 18.95
C ASP A 51 9.01 -3.96 17.59
N TRP A 52 8.95 -2.98 16.70
CA TRP A 52 8.38 -3.13 15.37
C TRP A 52 9.34 -3.75 14.34
N ASP A 53 10.66 -3.63 14.52
CA ASP A 53 11.63 -4.09 13.53
C ASP A 53 12.55 -5.23 14.01
N ARG A 54 12.51 -5.58 15.30
CA ARG A 54 13.35 -6.66 15.86
C ARG A 54 13.07 -8.06 15.30
N HIS A 55 11.95 -8.22 14.57
CA HIS A 55 11.59 -9.46 13.88
C HIS A 55 11.69 -9.35 12.36
N MET A 56 12.09 -8.19 11.83
CA MET A 56 12.23 -7.99 10.39
C MET A 56 13.36 -8.82 9.81
N SER A 57 13.16 -9.34 8.61
CA SER A 57 14.16 -10.11 7.88
C SER A 57 14.09 -9.80 6.39
N PRO A 58 15.24 -9.65 5.71
CA PRO A 58 15.31 -9.45 4.28
C PRO A 58 15.19 -10.76 3.47
N ALA A 59 14.98 -11.91 4.11
CA ALA A 59 14.90 -13.22 3.45
C ALA A 59 13.83 -13.23 2.35
N ASP A 60 14.18 -13.66 1.14
CA ASP A 60 13.31 -13.63 -0.03
C ASP A 60 12.01 -14.40 0.16
N SER A 61 12.01 -15.49 0.93
CA SER A 61 10.83 -16.29 1.24
C SER A 61 9.69 -15.51 1.91
N LEU A 62 10.00 -14.37 2.52
CA LEU A 62 9.03 -13.51 3.20
C LEU A 62 8.34 -12.50 2.27
N TYR A 63 8.77 -12.43 1.01
CA TYR A 63 8.28 -11.47 0.04
C TYR A 63 7.82 -12.17 -1.22
N ALA A 64 6.72 -11.74 -1.79
CA ALA A 64 6.32 -12.12 -3.13
C ALA A 64 5.50 -11.00 -3.78
N VAL A 65 5.57 -10.94 -5.10
CA VAL A 65 4.62 -10.19 -5.92
C VAL A 65 3.88 -11.20 -6.78
N ARG A 66 2.55 -11.20 -6.71
CA ARG A 66 1.71 -12.11 -7.47
C ARG A 66 0.33 -11.50 -7.68
N ASP A 67 -0.17 -11.60 -8.89
CA ASP A 67 -1.53 -11.18 -9.27
C ASP A 67 -1.83 -9.73 -8.86
N GLY A 68 -0.90 -8.81 -9.14
CA GLY A 68 -1.05 -7.40 -8.78
C GLY A 68 -1.05 -7.15 -7.26
N LYS A 69 -0.34 -7.96 -6.49
CA LYS A 69 -0.31 -7.86 -5.03
C LYS A 69 1.10 -8.06 -4.48
N LEU A 70 1.50 -7.19 -3.60
CA LEU A 70 2.62 -7.44 -2.70
C LEU A 70 2.16 -8.36 -1.57
N ILE A 71 2.90 -9.42 -1.32
CA ILE A 71 2.68 -10.37 -0.23
C ILE A 71 3.85 -10.28 0.73
N LEU A 72 3.58 -9.85 1.96
CA LEU A 72 4.52 -9.86 3.07
C LEU A 72 4.12 -10.99 4.02
N ARG A 73 5.09 -11.78 4.47
CA ARG A 73 4.85 -12.97 5.30
C ARG A 73 5.51 -12.83 6.66
N GLY A 74 4.86 -13.42 7.64
CA GLY A 74 5.49 -13.83 8.89
C GLY A 74 5.69 -15.35 8.87
N ALA A 75 6.80 -15.83 9.39
CA ALA A 75 7.14 -17.24 9.43
C ALA A 75 7.90 -17.61 10.71
N VAL A 76 7.85 -18.87 11.08
CA VAL A 76 8.80 -19.43 12.07
C VAL A 76 10.20 -19.34 11.47
N ASN A 77 11.16 -18.90 12.26
CA ASN A 77 12.55 -18.85 11.83
C ASN A 77 13.14 -20.25 11.80
N THR A 78 13.56 -20.69 10.64
CA THR A 78 14.20 -22.00 10.44
C THR A 78 15.73 -21.92 10.47
N ASN A 79 16.30 -20.72 10.62
CA ASN A 79 17.74 -20.48 10.69
C ASN A 79 18.14 -19.94 12.08
N SER A 80 17.82 -20.70 13.13
CA SER A 80 18.02 -20.31 14.52
C SER A 80 19.48 -20.20 14.95
N GLU A 81 20.41 -20.81 14.20
CA GLU A 81 21.85 -20.68 14.48
C GLU A 81 22.38 -19.30 14.12
N ALA A 82 21.92 -18.72 13.02
CA ALA A 82 22.33 -17.38 12.58
C ALA A 82 21.45 -16.25 13.15
N ASP A 83 20.25 -16.59 13.63
CA ASP A 83 19.25 -15.63 14.07
C ASP A 83 18.39 -16.20 15.19
N THR A 84 18.57 -15.71 16.40
CA THR A 84 17.87 -16.20 17.60
C THR A 84 16.39 -15.84 17.67
N ALA A 85 15.86 -15.00 16.78
CA ALA A 85 14.44 -14.67 16.76
C ALA A 85 13.61 -15.90 16.38
N ARG A 86 12.62 -16.26 17.19
CA ARG A 86 11.71 -17.39 16.93
C ARG A 86 10.84 -17.19 15.69
N TYR A 87 10.47 -15.95 15.40
CA TYR A 87 9.65 -15.57 14.25
C TYR A 87 10.35 -14.48 13.47
N VAL A 88 10.17 -14.50 12.16
CA VAL A 88 10.68 -13.47 11.25
C VAL A 88 9.54 -12.96 10.37
N THR A 89 9.59 -11.69 10.02
CA THR A 89 8.56 -11.02 9.22
C THR A 89 9.17 -10.21 8.09
N GLY A 90 8.46 -10.14 6.96
CA GLY A 90 8.78 -9.25 5.85
C GLY A 90 8.17 -7.87 6.05
N GLY A 91 8.91 -6.84 5.69
CA GLY A 91 8.43 -5.47 5.66
C GLY A 91 9.14 -4.67 4.57
N LEU A 92 8.42 -3.73 3.96
CA LEU A 92 8.96 -2.80 2.96
C LEU A 92 8.75 -1.37 3.41
N TYR A 93 9.67 -0.49 3.03
CA TYR A 93 9.55 0.95 3.24
C TYR A 93 10.10 1.72 2.04
N THR A 94 9.71 2.98 1.92
CA THR A 94 10.13 3.88 0.84
C THR A 94 11.21 4.87 1.30
N LYS A 95 11.84 4.63 2.45
CA LYS A 95 12.84 5.52 3.06
C LYS A 95 13.92 5.91 2.04
N HIS A 96 14.21 7.22 1.93
CA HIS A 96 15.16 7.83 0.98
C HIS A 96 14.86 7.61 -0.51
N LYS A 97 13.66 7.12 -0.83
CA LYS A 97 13.24 6.86 -2.22
C LYS A 97 11.99 7.63 -2.59
N ARG A 98 10.95 7.53 -1.75
CA ARG A 98 9.67 8.20 -1.97
C ARG A 98 9.18 8.81 -0.68
N THR A 99 8.83 10.07 -0.73
CA THR A 99 8.27 10.83 0.39
C THR A 99 7.03 11.58 -0.05
N ILE A 100 6.15 11.88 0.88
CA ILE A 100 5.00 12.73 0.70
C ILE A 100 5.00 13.79 1.79
N LYS A 101 4.88 15.06 1.42
CA LYS A 101 4.76 16.16 2.37
C LYS A 101 3.29 16.51 2.62
N TYR A 102 2.51 16.61 1.56
CA TYR A 102 1.08 16.89 1.62
C TYR A 102 0.34 16.02 0.62
N GLY A 103 -0.86 15.59 0.97
CA GLY A 103 -1.69 14.85 0.06
C GLY A 103 -2.49 13.75 0.73
N LYS A 104 -2.93 12.79 -0.07
CA LYS A 104 -3.72 11.64 0.33
C LYS A 104 -2.96 10.37 -0.03
N VAL A 105 -2.84 9.46 0.92
CA VAL A 105 -2.32 8.11 0.69
C VAL A 105 -3.48 7.13 0.79
N GLU A 106 -3.65 6.32 -0.22
CA GLU A 106 -4.64 5.24 -0.26
C GLU A 106 -3.94 3.91 -0.41
N VAL A 107 -4.25 2.98 0.48
CA VAL A 107 -3.69 1.64 0.45
C VAL A 107 -4.83 0.64 0.48
N ARG A 108 -4.86 -0.26 -0.52
CA ARG A 108 -5.75 -1.42 -0.52
C ARG A 108 -4.97 -2.62 0.05
N ALA A 109 -5.39 -3.12 1.20
CA ALA A 109 -4.68 -4.20 1.88
C ALA A 109 -5.64 -5.27 2.42
N ARG A 110 -5.12 -6.49 2.51
CA ARG A 110 -5.69 -7.58 3.31
C ARG A 110 -4.71 -7.88 4.42
N LEU A 111 -5.10 -7.64 5.65
CA LEU A 111 -4.26 -7.86 6.83
C LEU A 111 -4.56 -9.22 7.44
N GLY A 112 -3.51 -9.93 7.87
CA GLY A 112 -3.64 -11.18 8.62
C GLY A 112 -4.09 -10.90 10.06
N CYS A 113 -4.94 -11.79 10.60
CA CYS A 113 -5.51 -11.67 11.95
C CYS A 113 -5.02 -12.79 12.88
N ALA A 114 -3.87 -13.41 12.61
CA ALA A 114 -3.33 -14.45 13.48
C ALA A 114 -3.00 -13.88 14.86
N GLN A 115 -3.18 -14.68 15.91
CA GLN A 115 -2.81 -14.29 17.27
C GLN A 115 -1.34 -13.90 17.35
N GLY A 116 -1.05 -12.73 17.91
CA GLY A 116 0.29 -12.16 18.00
C GLY A 116 0.80 -11.50 16.72
N ALA A 117 0.04 -11.52 15.63
CA ALA A 117 0.38 -10.75 14.44
C ALA A 117 0.08 -9.27 14.65
N TRP A 118 1.01 -8.44 14.20
CA TRP A 118 0.86 -6.98 14.20
C TRP A 118 1.12 -6.40 12.81
N PRO A 119 0.19 -6.61 11.86
CA PRO A 119 0.30 -5.99 10.55
C PRO A 119 0.09 -4.48 10.69
N ALA A 120 1.01 -3.68 10.15
CA ALA A 120 0.95 -2.23 10.24
C ALA A 120 1.25 -1.58 8.88
N ILE A 121 0.51 -0.52 8.58
CA ILE A 121 0.75 0.41 7.47
C ILE A 121 0.80 1.79 8.10
N TRP A 122 1.94 2.44 8.05
CA TRP A 122 2.17 3.70 8.74
C TRP A 122 3.21 4.54 8.03
N MET A 123 3.36 5.79 8.45
CA MET A 123 4.33 6.72 7.89
C MET A 123 5.19 7.28 9.01
N LEU A 124 6.46 7.51 8.69
CA LEU A 124 7.43 8.17 9.54
C LEU A 124 7.90 9.46 8.87
N PRO A 125 8.39 10.44 9.62
CA PRO A 125 9.06 11.60 9.05
C PRO A 125 10.16 11.19 8.07
N ALA A 126 10.33 11.97 7.00
CA ALA A 126 11.32 11.66 5.97
C ALA A 126 12.76 11.93 6.40
N GLY A 127 12.96 12.81 7.38
CA GLY A 127 14.25 13.11 8.00
C GLY A 127 14.64 12.07 9.05
N ASP A 128 15.91 12.06 9.46
CA ASP A 128 16.29 11.38 10.68
C ASP A 128 15.55 12.05 11.85
N ALA A 129 15.08 11.24 12.80
CA ALA A 129 14.21 11.69 13.90
C ALA A 129 14.76 12.84 14.76
N ASN A 130 15.99 13.30 14.50
CA ASN A 130 16.70 14.35 15.18
C ASN A 130 17.36 15.38 14.23
N GLY A 131 17.01 15.38 12.93
CA GLY A 131 17.55 16.34 11.96
C GLY A 131 16.53 17.45 11.66
N PRO A 132 16.97 18.70 11.41
CA PRO A 132 16.08 19.72 10.89
C PRO A 132 15.58 19.35 9.51
N ASP A 133 14.30 19.65 9.24
CA ASP A 133 13.63 19.53 7.92
C ASP A 133 14.31 20.41 6.86
#